data_db160226b8c9a05dd6d790af15772ad9
#
_entry.id   db160226b8c9a05dd6d790af15772ad9
#
_cell.length_a   1.000
_cell.length_b   1.000
_cell.length_c   1.000
_cell.angle_alpha   90.00
_cell.angle_beta   90.00
_cell.angle_gamma   90.00
#
_symmetry.space_group_name_H-M   'P 1'
#
loop_
_entity.id
_entity.type
_entity.pdbx_description
1 polymer ?
#
loop_
_entity_poly.entity_id
_entity_poly.type
_entity_poly.pdbx_seq_one_letter_code
_entity_poly.pdbx_strand_id
1 'polypeptide(L)'
;GIQRVSRILALFILTIALAACQAAKDPLDELAAGEKGRVVRVLDGDALVLDTGQSVRLVGIEAPAAPYRDREGEAGYADAKRLLEDMVLGREVELRYGGLTRDRYDRALAHVVTTDALGPRLWLNAEMVRKGGARVRVYPDTAAANAPLLAYETKAREDRRGLWDDGVWPIHDAAALPEGVERFQLVEGIAGDMQSSEERFAVCEVALQGSTLVLQIGKSAAELCQLPQGTHLRARGFLRDGRLEITHPLNLERLD
;
A
#
# COMPACT_ATOMS: atom_id res chain seq x y z
N GLY A 1 -39.40 40.47 20.95
CA GLY A 1 -39.20 39.02 20.80
C GLY A 1 -38.45 38.65 19.52
N ILE A 2 -38.67 39.41 18.44
CA ILE A 2 -38.18 39.08 17.08
C ILE A 2 -36.67 39.33 16.93
N GLN A 3 -36.09 40.34 17.60
CA GLN A 3 -34.65 40.64 17.50
C GLN A 3 -33.76 39.66 18.23
N ARG A 4 -34.25 38.95 19.28
CA ARG A 4 -33.44 37.92 20.00
C ARG A 4 -33.37 36.62 19.21
N VAL A 5 -34.39 36.23 18.47
CA VAL A 5 -34.40 35.02 17.66
C VAL A 5 -33.46 35.18 16.47
N SER A 6 -33.40 36.38 15.87
CA SER A 6 -32.51 36.64 14.71
C SER A 6 -31.04 36.60 15.08
N ARG A 7 -30.64 37.00 16.33
CA ARG A 7 -29.24 36.94 16.80
C ARG A 7 -28.79 35.50 17.14
N ILE A 8 -29.69 34.67 17.63
CA ILE A 8 -29.40 33.27 17.95
C ILE A 8 -29.25 32.47 16.65
N LEU A 9 -30.10 32.73 15.66
CA LEU A 9 -30.02 32.07 14.36
C LEU A 9 -28.71 32.44 13.60
N ALA A 10 -28.31 33.72 13.66
CA ALA A 10 -27.05 34.17 13.07
C ALA A 10 -25.80 33.57 13.74
N LEU A 11 -25.83 33.36 15.06
CA LEU A 11 -24.77 32.72 15.79
C LEU A 11 -24.65 31.20 15.46
N PHE A 12 -25.77 30.52 15.26
CA PHE A 12 -25.81 29.11 14.88
C PHE A 12 -25.31 28.87 13.45
N ILE A 13 -25.60 29.77 12.53
CA ILE A 13 -25.12 29.68 11.14
C ILE A 13 -23.62 29.97 11.10
N LEU A 14 -23.11 30.86 11.92
CA LEU A 14 -21.67 31.18 11.96
C LEU A 14 -20.84 30.03 12.57
N THR A 15 -21.38 29.30 13.53
CA THR A 15 -20.69 28.13 14.11
C THR A 15 -20.66 26.94 13.18
N ILE A 16 -21.67 26.76 12.32
CA ILE A 16 -21.69 25.70 11.30
C ILE A 16 -20.70 26.01 10.16
N ALA A 17 -20.51 27.28 9.82
CA ALA A 17 -19.57 27.71 8.77
C ALA A 17 -18.08 27.55 9.20
N LEU A 18 -17.78 27.61 10.50
CA LEU A 18 -16.39 27.38 11.00
C LEU A 18 -16.04 25.90 11.11
N ALA A 19 -17.00 24.99 11.13
CA ALA A 19 -16.74 23.54 11.16
C ALA A 19 -16.42 22.93 9.77
N ALA A 20 -16.60 23.70 8.69
CA ALA A 20 -16.51 23.20 7.31
C ALA A 20 -15.14 23.42 6.63
N CYS A 21 -14.13 23.94 7.31
CA CYS A 21 -12.81 24.22 6.73
C CYS A 21 -11.64 23.64 7.53
N GLN A 22 -11.75 22.39 7.94
CA GLN A 22 -10.52 21.61 8.14
C GLN A 22 -10.23 20.94 6.80
N ALA A 23 -9.40 21.58 5.99
CA ALA A 23 -8.80 20.93 4.82
C ALA A 23 -8.18 19.62 5.29
N ALA A 24 -8.52 18.52 4.65
CA ALA A 24 -7.93 17.24 4.96
C ALA A 24 -6.40 17.39 4.86
N LYS A 25 -5.70 17.06 5.95
CA LYS A 25 -4.23 17.17 6.01
C LYS A 25 -3.63 16.24 4.94
N ASP A 26 -2.70 16.76 4.13
CA ASP A 26 -1.98 15.93 3.16
C ASP A 26 -1.18 14.85 3.93
N PRO A 27 -1.38 13.56 3.64
CA PRO A 27 -0.64 12.49 4.31
C PRO A 27 0.89 12.64 4.23
N LEU A 28 1.38 13.37 3.24
CA LEU A 28 2.81 13.57 3.00
C LEU A 28 3.41 14.74 3.82
N ASP A 29 2.60 15.57 4.45
CA ASP A 29 3.08 16.77 5.17
C ASP A 29 3.97 16.44 6.38
N GLU A 30 3.82 15.25 6.97
CA GLU A 30 4.61 14.80 8.12
C GLU A 30 5.90 14.09 7.72
N LEU A 31 6.10 13.85 6.43
CA LEU A 31 7.28 13.16 5.94
C LEU A 31 8.46 14.14 5.76
N ALA A 32 9.66 13.64 6.00
CA ALA A 32 10.86 14.40 5.77
C ALA A 32 11.10 14.62 4.27
N ALA A 33 11.38 15.86 3.88
CA ALA A 33 11.79 16.20 2.52
C ALA A 33 13.16 15.59 2.24
N GLY A 34 13.28 14.95 1.08
CA GLY A 34 14.50 14.32 0.61
C GLY A 34 15.05 14.98 -0.65
N GLU A 35 15.77 14.21 -1.41
CA GLU A 35 16.42 14.62 -2.65
C GLU A 35 15.39 15.00 -3.73
N LYS A 36 15.80 15.88 -4.60
CA LYS A 36 15.10 16.23 -5.83
C LYS A 36 15.90 15.78 -7.03
N GLY A 37 15.20 15.46 -8.10
CA GLY A 37 15.84 15.08 -9.35
C GLY A 37 14.82 14.86 -10.45
N ARG A 38 15.33 14.65 -11.65
CA ARG A 38 14.52 14.32 -12.82
C ARG A 38 14.53 12.81 -13.01
N VAL A 39 13.37 12.23 -13.27
CA VAL A 39 13.26 10.81 -13.58
C VAL A 39 13.79 10.54 -14.99
N VAL A 40 14.86 9.78 -15.09
CA VAL A 40 15.52 9.44 -16.36
C VAL A 40 15.25 8.04 -16.81
N ARG A 41 14.81 7.15 -15.91
CA ARG A 41 14.47 5.76 -16.23
C ARG A 41 13.45 5.21 -15.23
N VAL A 42 12.55 4.39 -15.71
CA VAL A 42 11.64 3.56 -14.90
C VAL A 42 12.08 2.10 -15.07
N LEU A 43 12.22 1.39 -13.96
CA LEU A 43 12.68 0.00 -13.95
C LEU A 43 11.51 -0.99 -14.00
N ASP A 44 10.48 -0.71 -13.20
CA ASP A 44 9.20 -1.40 -13.17
C ASP A 44 8.13 -0.47 -12.54
N GLY A 45 6.97 -1.01 -12.20
CA GLY A 45 5.85 -0.18 -11.70
C GLY A 45 6.05 0.45 -10.33
N ASP A 46 7.15 0.16 -9.63
CA ASP A 46 7.44 0.71 -8.31
C ASP A 46 8.92 1.09 -8.10
N ALA A 47 9.69 1.18 -9.17
CA ALA A 47 11.11 1.54 -9.11
C ALA A 47 11.52 2.43 -10.28
N LEU A 48 12.30 3.46 -9.98
CA LEU A 48 12.79 4.43 -10.96
C LEU A 48 14.20 4.92 -10.61
N VAL A 49 14.82 5.65 -11.55
CA VAL A 49 16.16 6.22 -11.39
C VAL A 49 16.11 7.72 -11.70
N LEU A 50 16.74 8.51 -10.83
CA LEU A 50 16.92 9.95 -11.02
C LEU A 50 18.17 10.28 -11.82
N ASP A 51 18.22 11.49 -12.39
CA ASP A 51 19.39 12.02 -13.10
C ASP A 51 20.64 12.17 -12.22
N THR A 52 20.47 12.14 -10.90
CA THR A 52 21.57 12.05 -9.91
C THR A 52 22.21 10.67 -9.85
N GLY A 53 21.62 9.65 -10.52
CA GLY A 53 22.01 8.25 -10.40
C GLY A 53 21.33 7.49 -9.27
N GLN A 54 20.55 8.16 -8.41
CA GLN A 54 19.86 7.52 -7.30
C GLN A 54 18.73 6.64 -7.82
N SER A 55 18.80 5.36 -7.48
CA SER A 55 17.67 4.42 -7.61
C SER A 55 16.67 4.63 -6.49
N VAL A 56 15.39 4.59 -6.82
CA VAL A 56 14.28 4.82 -5.89
C VAL A 56 13.30 3.65 -5.95
N ARG A 57 12.95 3.11 -4.79
CA ARG A 57 11.87 2.17 -4.60
C ARG A 57 10.69 2.92 -3.99
N LEU A 58 9.54 2.91 -4.65
CA LEU A 58 8.30 3.50 -4.15
C LEU A 58 7.77 2.64 -2.99
N VAL A 59 7.74 3.22 -1.78
CA VAL A 59 7.28 2.50 -0.59
C VAL A 59 5.76 2.38 -0.53
N GLY A 60 5.28 1.41 0.26
CA GLY A 60 3.85 1.19 0.49
C GLY A 60 3.12 0.46 -0.63
N ILE A 61 3.79 0.18 -1.72
CA ILE A 61 3.20 -0.49 -2.89
C ILE A 61 4.06 -1.64 -3.40
N GLU A 62 3.43 -2.54 -4.12
CA GLU A 62 4.04 -3.67 -4.81
C GLU A 62 3.50 -3.75 -6.23
N ALA A 63 4.34 -3.45 -7.22
CA ALA A 63 4.05 -3.68 -8.62
C ALA A 63 4.55 -5.06 -9.06
N PRO A 64 4.01 -5.63 -10.15
CA PRO A 64 4.55 -6.87 -10.70
C PRO A 64 6.03 -6.72 -11.05
N ALA A 65 6.83 -7.67 -10.57
CA ALA A 65 8.28 -7.64 -10.75
C ALA A 65 8.68 -7.85 -12.21
N ALA A 66 9.63 -7.05 -12.68
CA ALA A 66 10.27 -7.24 -13.97
C ALA A 66 11.08 -8.55 -14.01
N PRO A 67 11.39 -9.08 -15.21
CA PRO A 67 12.30 -10.22 -15.35
C PRO A 67 13.66 -9.92 -14.69
N TYR A 68 14.22 -10.93 -14.05
CA TYR A 68 15.54 -10.79 -13.44
C TYR A 68 16.31 -12.11 -13.53
N ARG A 69 17.48 -12.09 -14.19
CA ARG A 69 18.27 -13.29 -14.50
C ARG A 69 17.41 -14.34 -15.21
N ASP A 70 17.33 -15.55 -14.66
CA ASP A 70 16.55 -16.67 -15.19
C ASP A 70 15.08 -16.66 -14.75
N ARG A 71 14.67 -15.65 -13.96
CA ARG A 71 13.29 -15.49 -13.51
C ARG A 71 12.48 -14.66 -14.51
N GLU A 72 11.41 -15.22 -15.00
CA GLU A 72 10.44 -14.49 -15.83
C GLU A 72 9.80 -13.35 -15.03
N GLY A 73 9.37 -12.30 -15.73
CA GLY A 73 8.57 -11.22 -15.17
C GLY A 73 7.21 -11.72 -14.71
N GLU A 74 6.70 -11.07 -13.68
CA GLU A 74 5.32 -11.32 -13.23
C GLU A 74 4.31 -10.80 -14.26
N ALA A 75 3.13 -11.44 -14.29
CA ALA A 75 2.06 -10.98 -15.17
C ALA A 75 1.73 -9.51 -14.89
N GLY A 76 1.61 -8.71 -15.95
CA GLY A 76 1.29 -7.29 -15.87
C GLY A 76 2.48 -6.36 -15.63
N TYR A 77 3.72 -6.86 -15.51
CA TYR A 77 4.86 -5.99 -15.20
C TYR A 77 5.09 -4.91 -16.28
N ALA A 78 4.94 -5.26 -17.54
CA ALA A 78 5.14 -4.32 -18.64
C ALA A 78 4.09 -3.20 -18.63
N ASP A 79 2.84 -3.52 -18.33
CA ASP A 79 1.76 -2.53 -18.24
C ASP A 79 1.93 -1.62 -17.02
N ALA A 80 2.29 -2.16 -15.88
CA ALA A 80 2.59 -1.36 -14.68
C ALA A 80 3.79 -0.44 -14.90
N LYS A 81 4.86 -0.93 -15.52
CA LYS A 81 6.03 -0.11 -15.87
C LYS A 81 5.65 1.04 -16.80
N ARG A 82 4.90 0.74 -17.88
CA ARG A 82 4.45 1.76 -18.85
C ARG A 82 3.58 2.80 -18.17
N LEU A 83 2.70 2.40 -17.26
CA LEU A 83 1.84 3.31 -16.52
C LEU A 83 2.68 4.32 -15.70
N LEU A 84 3.72 3.87 -15.02
CA LEU A 84 4.62 4.75 -14.29
C LEU A 84 5.44 5.64 -15.23
N GLU A 85 5.96 5.09 -16.34
CA GLU A 85 6.69 5.85 -17.36
C GLU A 85 5.83 7.01 -17.91
N ASP A 86 4.59 6.73 -18.28
CA ASP A 86 3.68 7.73 -18.84
C ASP A 86 3.37 8.88 -17.87
N MET A 87 3.39 8.61 -16.57
CA MET A 87 3.14 9.63 -15.55
C MET A 87 4.36 10.48 -15.22
N VAL A 88 5.58 9.92 -15.25
CA VAL A 88 6.71 10.56 -14.55
C VAL A 88 8.01 10.65 -15.34
N LEU A 89 8.19 9.90 -16.42
CA LEU A 89 9.44 9.93 -17.18
C LEU A 89 9.74 11.36 -17.68
N GLY A 90 10.93 11.86 -17.37
CA GLY A 90 11.36 13.22 -17.69
C GLY A 90 10.85 14.32 -16.76
N ARG A 91 10.00 14.00 -15.78
CA ARG A 91 9.50 14.96 -14.81
C ARG A 91 10.44 15.12 -13.62
N GLU A 92 10.42 16.29 -13.00
CA GLU A 92 11.10 16.55 -11.74
C GLU A 92 10.27 16.07 -10.57
N VAL A 93 10.91 15.43 -9.62
CA VAL A 93 10.31 14.86 -8.43
C VAL A 93 11.09 15.22 -7.17
N GLU A 94 10.41 15.12 -6.05
CA GLU A 94 10.98 15.18 -4.71
C GLU A 94 10.67 13.89 -3.98
N LEU A 95 11.68 13.34 -3.30
CA LEU A 95 11.53 12.19 -2.42
C LEU A 95 11.03 12.65 -1.05
N ARG A 96 10.14 11.87 -0.44
CA ARG A 96 9.63 12.07 0.91
C ARG A 96 9.86 10.82 1.73
N TYR A 97 10.46 10.97 2.89
CA TYR A 97 10.86 9.87 3.74
C TYR A 97 10.00 9.78 5.01
N GLY A 98 9.49 8.58 5.28
CA GLY A 98 8.67 8.31 6.46
C GLY A 98 9.26 7.23 7.37
N GLY A 99 10.56 6.97 7.27
CA GLY A 99 11.23 5.93 8.04
C GLY A 99 12.62 5.62 7.50
N LEU A 100 12.92 4.34 7.31
CA LEU A 100 14.15 3.88 6.69
C LEU A 100 14.31 4.51 5.30
N THR A 101 15.46 5.15 5.03
CA THR A 101 15.67 5.92 3.80
C THR A 101 16.40 5.14 2.72
N ARG A 102 17.09 4.06 3.07
CA ARG A 102 17.86 3.22 2.13
C ARG A 102 17.70 1.75 2.47
N ASP A 103 17.63 0.93 1.45
CA ASP A 103 17.73 -0.53 1.60
C ASP A 103 19.18 -1.00 1.47
N ARG A 104 19.39 -2.32 1.57
CA ARG A 104 20.72 -2.93 1.45
C ARG A 104 21.38 -2.78 0.07
N TYR A 105 20.62 -2.36 -0.93
CA TYR A 105 21.11 -2.10 -2.30
C TYR A 105 21.30 -0.60 -2.57
N ASP A 106 21.24 0.22 -1.52
CA ASP A 106 21.34 1.68 -1.58
C ASP A 106 20.22 2.35 -2.42
N ARG A 107 19.08 1.68 -2.56
CA ARG A 107 17.89 2.32 -3.14
C ARG A 107 17.23 3.22 -2.11
N ALA A 108 16.83 4.41 -2.53
CA ALA A 108 16.01 5.29 -1.71
C ALA A 108 14.62 4.68 -1.51
N LEU A 109 14.19 4.55 -0.26
CA LEU A 109 12.87 4.06 0.12
C LEU A 109 11.94 5.25 0.38
N ALA A 110 11.17 5.67 -0.61
CA ALA A 110 10.51 6.96 -0.57
C ALA A 110 9.08 6.94 -1.11
N HIS A 111 8.30 7.91 -0.62
CA HIS A 111 7.17 8.45 -1.36
C HIS A 111 7.71 9.47 -2.37
N VAL A 112 7.14 9.50 -3.57
CA VAL A 112 7.64 10.33 -4.67
C VAL A 112 6.55 11.27 -5.15
N VAL A 113 6.86 12.55 -5.21
CA VAL A 113 5.94 13.62 -5.60
C VAL A 113 6.53 14.41 -6.75
N THR A 114 5.73 14.66 -7.80
CA THR A 114 6.14 15.55 -8.89
C THR A 114 6.16 17.00 -8.43
N THR A 115 7.15 17.77 -8.89
CA THR A 115 7.38 19.15 -8.44
C THR A 115 7.40 20.17 -9.56
N ASP A 116 7.49 19.75 -10.83
CA ASP A 116 7.45 20.65 -11.98
C ASP A 116 6.03 21.09 -12.35
N ALA A 117 5.93 22.03 -13.29
CA ALA A 117 4.67 22.56 -13.81
C ALA A 117 4.23 21.88 -15.13
N LEU A 118 4.82 20.74 -15.50
CA LEU A 118 4.49 20.01 -16.74
C LEU A 118 3.17 19.25 -16.67
N GLY A 119 2.55 19.20 -15.50
CA GLY A 119 1.28 18.55 -15.25
C GLY A 119 0.83 18.75 -13.80
N PRO A 120 -0.25 18.07 -13.36
CA PRO A 120 -0.69 18.14 -11.99
C PRO A 120 0.37 17.58 -11.04
N ARG A 121 0.34 18.04 -9.78
CA ARG A 121 1.14 17.46 -8.71
C ARG A 121 0.63 16.04 -8.45
N LEU A 122 1.50 15.06 -8.58
CA LEU A 122 1.19 13.64 -8.41
C LEU A 122 1.97 13.07 -7.23
N TRP A 123 1.29 12.35 -6.37
CA TRP A 123 1.89 11.41 -5.44
C TRP A 123 1.92 10.03 -6.13
N LEU A 124 3.08 9.66 -6.66
CA LEU A 124 3.22 8.51 -7.55
C LEU A 124 2.82 7.18 -6.90
N ASN A 125 3.17 6.99 -5.61
CA ASN A 125 2.78 5.78 -4.87
C ASN A 125 1.25 5.61 -4.88
N ALA A 126 0.52 6.68 -4.61
CA ALA A 126 -0.94 6.67 -4.62
C ALA A 126 -1.51 6.53 -6.03
N GLU A 127 -0.94 7.20 -7.02
CA GLU A 127 -1.42 7.13 -8.40
C GLU A 127 -1.26 5.73 -9.00
N MET A 128 -0.16 5.04 -8.70
CA MET A 128 0.01 3.65 -9.12
C MET A 128 -1.06 2.73 -8.54
N VAL A 129 -1.45 2.94 -7.28
CA VAL A 129 -2.54 2.19 -6.65
C VAL A 129 -3.90 2.55 -7.26
N ARG A 130 -4.19 3.85 -7.39
CA ARG A 130 -5.47 4.34 -7.95
C ARG A 130 -5.73 3.85 -9.37
N LYS A 131 -4.69 3.72 -10.15
CA LYS A 131 -4.75 3.29 -11.56
C LYS A 131 -4.65 1.77 -11.74
N GLY A 132 -4.51 1.02 -10.64
CA GLY A 132 -4.40 -0.43 -10.70
C GLY A 132 -3.08 -0.94 -11.28
N GLY A 133 -2.00 -0.19 -11.12
CA GLY A 133 -0.65 -0.60 -11.52
C GLY A 133 0.17 -1.21 -10.38
N ALA A 134 -0.27 -1.05 -9.15
CA ALA A 134 0.36 -1.64 -7.96
C ALA A 134 -0.68 -1.97 -6.89
N ARG A 135 -0.37 -2.95 -6.05
CA ARG A 135 -1.12 -3.29 -4.84
C ARG A 135 -0.45 -2.68 -3.62
N VAL A 136 -1.19 -2.47 -2.54
CA VAL A 136 -0.64 -1.97 -1.28
C VAL A 136 0.15 -3.08 -0.57
N ARG A 137 1.38 -2.77 -0.18
CA ARG A 137 2.22 -3.62 0.67
C ARG A 137 2.97 -2.75 1.68
N VAL A 138 2.75 -3.00 2.96
CA VAL A 138 3.30 -2.17 4.03
C VAL A 138 4.44 -2.90 4.73
N TYR A 139 5.59 -2.22 4.84
CA TYR A 139 6.71 -2.65 5.67
C TYR A 139 6.79 -1.77 6.92
N PRO A 140 7.15 -2.33 8.09
CA PRO A 140 7.20 -1.57 9.35
C PRO A 140 8.09 -0.34 9.27
N ASP A 141 9.24 -0.46 8.62
CA ASP A 141 10.26 0.59 8.55
C ASP A 141 9.87 1.77 7.66
N THR A 142 8.82 1.63 6.85
CA THR A 142 8.35 2.63 5.87
C THR A 142 6.83 2.79 5.86
N ALA A 143 6.17 2.50 6.98
CA ALA A 143 4.71 2.48 7.07
C ALA A 143 4.05 3.87 7.08
N ALA A 144 4.79 4.93 7.37
CA ALA A 144 4.24 6.28 7.42
C ALA A 144 3.57 6.67 6.08
N ALA A 145 2.41 7.32 6.17
CA ALA A 145 1.56 7.73 5.04
C ALA A 145 0.98 6.58 4.19
N ASN A 146 1.10 5.32 4.61
CA ASN A 146 0.60 4.20 3.82
C ASN A 146 -0.90 3.89 4.04
N ALA A 147 -1.47 4.26 5.19
CA ALA A 147 -2.86 3.94 5.50
C ALA A 147 -3.88 4.38 4.43
N PRO A 148 -3.79 5.60 3.84
CA PRO A 148 -4.72 6.03 2.80
C PRO A 148 -4.67 5.17 1.53
N LEU A 149 -3.55 4.50 1.25
CA LEU A 149 -3.38 3.68 0.05
C LEU A 149 -4.37 2.52 0.00
N LEU A 150 -4.79 1.99 1.15
CA LEU A 150 -5.78 0.89 1.23
C LEU A 150 -7.14 1.30 0.66
N ALA A 151 -7.61 2.51 0.97
CA ALA A 151 -8.85 3.03 0.42
C ALA A 151 -8.77 3.26 -1.10
N TYR A 152 -7.63 3.74 -1.59
CA TYR A 152 -7.38 3.91 -3.03
C TYR A 152 -7.34 2.56 -3.76
N GLU A 153 -6.75 1.54 -3.14
CA GLU A 153 -6.75 0.18 -3.71
C GLU A 153 -8.17 -0.41 -3.76
N THR A 154 -8.94 -0.27 -2.68
CA THR A 154 -10.34 -0.73 -2.64
C THR A 154 -11.12 -0.11 -3.79
N LYS A 155 -11.00 1.20 -3.99
CA LYS A 155 -11.68 1.89 -5.09
C LYS A 155 -11.20 1.42 -6.46
N ALA A 156 -9.90 1.26 -6.66
CA ALA A 156 -9.34 0.77 -7.91
C ALA A 156 -9.85 -0.65 -8.25
N ARG A 157 -9.96 -1.51 -7.25
CA ARG A 157 -10.50 -2.87 -7.39
C ARG A 157 -11.99 -2.87 -7.73
N GLU A 158 -12.79 -2.07 -7.02
CA GLU A 158 -14.23 -1.94 -7.29
C GLU A 158 -14.50 -1.40 -8.70
N ASP A 159 -13.72 -0.42 -9.14
CA ASP A 159 -13.80 0.17 -10.47
C ASP A 159 -13.10 -0.67 -11.55
N ARG A 160 -12.51 -1.82 -11.19
CA ARG A 160 -11.78 -2.73 -12.09
C ARG A 160 -10.70 -2.02 -12.91
N ARG A 161 -9.91 -1.18 -12.26
CA ARG A 161 -8.85 -0.40 -12.91
C ARG A 161 -7.59 -1.21 -13.15
N GLY A 162 -6.95 -0.99 -14.28
CA GLY A 162 -5.66 -1.58 -14.64
C GLY A 162 -5.65 -3.09 -14.48
N LEU A 163 -4.69 -3.61 -13.75
CA LEU A 163 -4.49 -5.06 -13.56
C LEU A 163 -5.60 -5.74 -12.74
N TRP A 164 -6.47 -4.97 -12.07
CA TRP A 164 -7.67 -5.52 -11.44
C TRP A 164 -8.73 -5.95 -12.47
N ASP A 165 -8.80 -5.29 -13.61
CA ASP A 165 -9.73 -5.67 -14.68
C ASP A 165 -9.24 -6.90 -15.46
N ASP A 166 -7.94 -7.02 -15.64
CA ASP A 166 -7.31 -8.09 -16.43
C ASP A 166 -7.28 -9.45 -15.72
N GLY A 167 -7.77 -9.53 -14.47
CA GLY A 167 -7.75 -10.75 -13.67
C GLY A 167 -6.35 -11.20 -13.24
N VAL A 168 -5.37 -10.32 -13.33
CA VAL A 168 -3.98 -10.58 -12.93
C VAL A 168 -3.85 -10.74 -11.41
N TRP A 169 -4.71 -10.10 -10.65
CA TRP A 169 -4.70 -10.08 -9.19
C TRP A 169 -5.97 -10.66 -8.58
N PRO A 170 -6.13 -11.99 -8.55
CA PRO A 170 -7.23 -12.59 -7.83
C PRO A 170 -7.05 -12.36 -6.32
N ILE A 171 -8.15 -12.15 -5.60
CA ILE A 171 -8.18 -12.32 -4.15
C ILE A 171 -8.54 -13.77 -3.89
N HIS A 172 -7.62 -14.50 -3.26
CA HIS A 172 -7.81 -15.92 -3.02
C HIS A 172 -8.70 -16.17 -1.81
N ASP A 173 -9.58 -17.15 -1.90
CA ASP A 173 -10.22 -17.73 -0.72
C ASP A 173 -9.24 -18.72 -0.07
N ALA A 174 -8.93 -18.51 1.20
CA ALA A 174 -8.04 -19.40 1.94
C ALA A 174 -8.52 -20.85 1.99
N ALA A 175 -9.84 -21.06 2.04
CA ALA A 175 -10.46 -22.40 2.07
C ALA A 175 -10.39 -23.11 0.71
N ALA A 176 -10.11 -22.39 -0.38
CA ALA A 176 -10.04 -22.90 -1.75
C ALA A 176 -8.77 -22.43 -2.47
N LEU A 177 -7.67 -22.27 -1.74
CA LEU A 177 -6.40 -21.79 -2.29
C LEU A 177 -5.86 -22.80 -3.30
N PRO A 178 -5.62 -22.40 -4.57
CA PRO A 178 -5.01 -23.27 -5.56
C PRO A 178 -3.61 -23.72 -5.15
N GLU A 179 -3.20 -24.90 -5.58
CA GLU A 179 -1.82 -25.37 -5.41
C GLU A 179 -0.84 -24.49 -6.18
N GLY A 180 0.35 -24.31 -5.62
CA GLY A 180 1.44 -23.57 -6.25
C GLY A 180 1.30 -22.03 -6.23
N VAL A 181 0.29 -21.51 -5.53
CA VAL A 181 0.18 -20.06 -5.32
C VAL A 181 1.25 -19.63 -4.33
N GLU A 182 2.12 -18.73 -4.78
CA GLU A 182 3.24 -18.18 -4.01
C GLU A 182 3.41 -16.67 -4.26
N ARG A 183 4.38 -16.06 -3.61
CA ARG A 183 4.76 -14.65 -3.72
C ARG A 183 3.77 -13.71 -3.03
N PHE A 184 3.72 -12.44 -3.45
CA PHE A 184 2.82 -11.48 -2.83
C PHE A 184 1.38 -11.74 -3.24
N GLN A 185 0.52 -12.03 -2.25
CA GLN A 185 -0.88 -12.39 -2.46
C GLN A 185 -1.81 -11.64 -1.51
N LEU A 186 -3.06 -11.46 -1.95
CA LEU A 186 -4.20 -11.10 -1.11
C LEU A 186 -5.05 -12.35 -0.91
N VAL A 187 -5.36 -12.64 0.36
CA VAL A 187 -6.14 -13.82 0.74
C VAL A 187 -7.25 -13.41 1.70
N GLU A 188 -8.46 -13.86 1.45
CA GLU A 188 -9.59 -13.74 2.37
C GLU A 188 -9.83 -15.06 3.10
N GLY A 189 -10.24 -14.96 4.36
CA GLY A 189 -10.51 -16.12 5.18
C GLY A 189 -11.11 -15.76 6.54
N ILE A 190 -11.28 -16.78 7.36
CA ILE A 190 -11.82 -16.65 8.71
C ILE A 190 -10.74 -17.08 9.70
N ALA A 191 -10.45 -16.22 10.68
CA ALA A 191 -9.48 -16.53 11.71
C ALA A 191 -9.88 -17.75 12.52
N GLY A 192 -8.96 -18.69 12.65
CA GLY A 192 -9.05 -19.86 13.49
C GLY A 192 -8.16 -19.77 14.73
N ASP A 193 -7.56 -20.88 15.10
CA ASP A 193 -6.69 -20.98 16.28
C ASP A 193 -5.40 -20.15 16.10
N MET A 194 -4.97 -19.54 17.20
CA MET A 194 -3.69 -18.89 17.31
C MET A 194 -2.73 -19.73 18.15
N GLN A 195 -1.51 -19.84 17.70
CA GLN A 195 -0.40 -20.48 18.41
C GLN A 195 0.78 -19.52 18.50
N SER A 196 1.46 -19.53 19.64
CA SER A 196 2.76 -18.83 19.75
C SER A 196 3.77 -19.46 18.81
N SER A 197 4.63 -18.64 18.22
CA SER A 197 5.68 -19.07 17.31
C SER A 197 7.05 -18.77 17.88
N GLU A 198 7.97 -19.69 17.70
CA GLU A 198 9.41 -19.50 17.97
C GLU A 198 10.20 -19.29 16.68
N GLU A 199 9.51 -19.15 15.58
CA GLU A 199 10.12 -18.83 14.28
C GLU A 199 10.79 -17.46 14.32
N ARG A 200 11.90 -17.32 13.59
CA ARG A 200 12.72 -16.10 13.62
C ARG A 200 11.93 -14.83 13.27
N PHE A 201 10.92 -14.94 12.42
CA PHE A 201 10.17 -13.80 11.87
C PHE A 201 8.75 -13.67 12.41
N ALA A 202 8.26 -14.64 13.17
CA ALA A 202 6.90 -14.65 13.65
C ALA A 202 6.85 -14.76 15.19
N VAL A 203 5.95 -14.00 15.80
CA VAL A 203 5.65 -14.09 17.23
C VAL A 203 4.45 -15.00 17.50
N CYS A 204 3.59 -15.17 16.52
CA CYS A 204 2.50 -16.16 16.55
C CYS A 204 2.11 -16.56 15.11
N GLU A 205 1.34 -17.63 15.03
CA GLU A 205 0.69 -18.09 13.82
C GLU A 205 -0.82 -18.13 14.04
N VAL A 206 -1.57 -17.62 13.07
CA VAL A 206 -3.03 -17.69 13.06
C VAL A 206 -3.48 -18.59 11.94
N ALA A 207 -4.11 -19.69 12.27
CA ALA A 207 -4.70 -20.60 11.29
C ALA A 207 -5.92 -19.95 10.64
N LEU A 208 -6.19 -20.29 9.39
CA LEU A 208 -7.43 -19.91 8.72
C LEU A 208 -8.37 -21.11 8.63
N GLN A 209 -9.64 -20.90 8.97
CA GLN A 209 -10.64 -21.98 9.02
C GLN A 209 -10.81 -22.63 7.64
N GLY A 210 -10.86 -23.97 7.64
CA GLY A 210 -11.03 -24.75 6.40
C GLY A 210 -9.84 -24.70 5.45
N SER A 211 -8.68 -24.23 5.90
CA SER A 211 -7.46 -24.07 5.10
C SER A 211 -6.24 -24.64 5.80
N THR A 212 -5.25 -25.04 5.04
CA THR A 212 -3.90 -25.34 5.54
C THR A 212 -3.02 -24.08 5.61
N LEU A 213 -3.52 -22.94 5.11
CA LEU A 213 -2.81 -21.67 5.13
C LEU A 213 -2.76 -21.11 6.55
N VAL A 214 -1.58 -20.60 6.92
CA VAL A 214 -1.32 -19.97 8.21
C VAL A 214 -0.82 -18.56 8.00
N LEU A 215 -1.33 -17.61 8.78
CA LEU A 215 -0.76 -16.27 8.86
C LEU A 215 0.42 -16.27 9.83
N GLN A 216 1.61 -15.97 9.36
CA GLN A 216 2.78 -15.73 10.20
C GLN A 216 2.82 -14.26 10.61
N ILE A 217 2.53 -13.99 11.88
CA ILE A 217 2.45 -12.64 12.41
C ILE A 217 3.82 -12.19 12.89
N GLY A 218 4.40 -11.21 12.21
CA GLY A 218 5.67 -10.62 12.58
C GLY A 218 5.59 -9.73 13.82
N LYS A 219 6.73 -9.45 14.43
CA LYS A 219 6.83 -8.68 15.69
C LYS A 219 6.13 -7.32 15.63
N SER A 220 6.25 -6.60 14.51
CA SER A 220 5.60 -5.29 14.34
C SER A 220 4.09 -5.35 14.18
N ALA A 221 3.52 -6.55 13.99
CA ALA A 221 2.09 -6.81 13.90
C ALA A 221 1.57 -7.64 15.07
N ALA A 222 2.30 -7.74 16.17
CA ALA A 222 2.01 -8.63 17.31
C ALA A 222 0.60 -8.47 17.91
N GLU A 223 -0.02 -7.30 17.78
CA GLU A 223 -1.42 -7.07 18.20
C GLU A 223 -2.41 -8.00 17.48
N LEU A 224 -2.09 -8.44 16.26
CA LEU A 224 -2.91 -9.37 15.48
C LEU A 224 -2.93 -10.80 16.06
N CYS A 225 -2.04 -11.12 16.97
CA CYS A 225 -2.10 -12.38 17.73
C CYS A 225 -3.33 -12.47 18.64
N GLN A 226 -4.01 -11.35 18.90
CA GLN A 226 -5.23 -11.29 19.70
C GLN A 226 -6.51 -11.25 18.85
N LEU A 227 -6.42 -11.52 17.54
CA LEU A 227 -7.60 -11.62 16.68
C LEU A 227 -8.59 -12.66 17.24
N PRO A 228 -9.86 -12.29 17.43
CA PRO A 228 -10.88 -13.25 17.82
C PRO A 228 -11.04 -14.33 16.75
N GLN A 229 -11.20 -15.59 17.16
CA GLN A 229 -11.64 -16.65 16.25
C GLN A 229 -12.98 -16.26 15.61
N GLY A 230 -13.13 -16.58 14.35
CA GLY A 230 -14.33 -16.24 13.58
C GLY A 230 -14.26 -14.87 12.90
N THR A 231 -13.22 -14.07 13.13
CA THR A 231 -13.03 -12.79 12.42
C THR A 231 -12.88 -13.03 10.93
N HIS A 232 -13.72 -12.41 10.12
CA HIS A 232 -13.54 -12.36 8.67
C HIS A 232 -12.45 -11.34 8.32
N LEU A 233 -11.49 -11.74 7.53
CA LEU A 233 -10.33 -10.92 7.23
C LEU A 233 -9.88 -11.01 5.77
N ARG A 234 -9.19 -9.98 5.33
CA ARG A 234 -8.34 -9.98 4.14
C ARG A 234 -6.91 -9.69 4.58
N ALA A 235 -6.02 -10.61 4.26
CA ALA A 235 -4.60 -10.48 4.55
C ALA A 235 -3.80 -10.35 3.26
N ARG A 236 -2.73 -9.61 3.31
CA ARG A 236 -1.76 -9.42 2.24
C ARG A 236 -0.36 -9.66 2.73
N GLY A 237 0.41 -10.36 1.96
CA GLY A 237 1.79 -10.68 2.33
C GLY A 237 2.44 -11.62 1.34
N PHE A 238 3.69 -11.97 1.66
CA PHE A 238 4.44 -12.94 0.88
C PHE A 238 4.04 -14.35 1.30
N LEU A 239 3.53 -15.10 0.34
CA LEU A 239 3.08 -16.49 0.52
C LEU A 239 4.17 -17.45 0.06
N ARG A 240 4.56 -18.33 0.96
CA ARG A 240 5.50 -19.43 0.69
C ARG A 240 5.15 -20.63 1.57
N ASP A 241 5.11 -21.80 0.98
CA ASP A 241 4.91 -23.09 1.68
C ASP A 241 3.70 -23.05 2.64
N GLY A 242 2.58 -22.46 2.20
CA GLY A 242 1.36 -22.36 2.99
C GLY A 242 1.41 -21.36 4.14
N ARG A 243 2.41 -20.49 4.17
CA ARG A 243 2.57 -19.42 5.17
C ARG A 243 2.53 -18.05 4.51
N LEU A 244 1.64 -17.19 5.00
CA LEU A 244 1.52 -15.80 4.56
C LEU A 244 2.12 -14.88 5.63
N GLU A 245 3.18 -14.16 5.28
CA GLU A 245 3.86 -13.24 6.19
C GLU A 245 3.07 -11.94 6.37
N ILE A 246 2.74 -11.60 7.61
CA ILE A 246 2.09 -10.34 7.98
C ILE A 246 3.11 -9.50 8.75
N THR A 247 3.67 -8.50 8.10
CA THR A 247 4.77 -7.69 8.63
C THR A 247 4.31 -6.43 9.36
N HIS A 248 3.07 -5.99 9.14
CA HIS A 248 2.50 -4.77 9.71
C HIS A 248 0.99 -4.93 9.86
N PRO A 249 0.35 -4.30 10.88
CA PRO A 249 -1.11 -4.40 11.07
C PRO A 249 -1.94 -3.96 9.87
N LEU A 250 -1.48 -2.98 9.09
CA LEU A 250 -2.17 -2.53 7.86
C LEU A 250 -2.24 -3.60 6.76
N ASN A 251 -1.46 -4.68 6.86
CA ASN A 251 -1.53 -5.80 5.93
C ASN A 251 -2.68 -6.78 6.24
N LEU A 252 -3.48 -6.49 7.23
CA LEU A 252 -4.68 -7.25 7.56
C LEU A 252 -5.86 -6.30 7.76
N GLU A 253 -6.93 -6.53 7.00
CA GLU A 253 -8.19 -5.80 7.07
C GLU A 253 -9.26 -6.72 7.68
N ARG A 254 -10.02 -6.22 8.64
CA ARG A 254 -11.23 -6.91 9.13
C ARG A 254 -12.37 -6.56 8.18
N LEU A 255 -13.16 -7.58 7.79
CA LEU A 255 -14.26 -7.45 6.82
C LEU A 255 -15.65 -7.45 7.48
N ASP A 256 -15.69 -7.57 8.80
CA ASP A 256 -16.95 -7.58 9.61
C ASP A 256 -17.42 -6.15 9.89
#